data_04e123ed6bcded2b809c5ced76e2f42b
#
_entry.id   04e123ed6bcded2b809c5ced76e2f42b
#
_cell.length_a   1.000
_cell.length_b   1.000
_cell.length_c   1.000
_cell.angle_alpha   90.00
_cell.angle_beta   90.00
_cell.angle_gamma   90.00
#
_symmetry.space_group_name_H-M   'P 1'
#
loop_
_entity.id
_entity.type
_entity.pdbx_description
1 polymer ?
#
loop_
_entity_poly.entity_id
_entity_poly.type
_entity_poly.pdbx_seq_one_letter_code
_entity_poly.pdbx_strand_id
1 'polypeptide(L)'
;QVHKTLNRGALLPLYTPDMIYNNGASLPGKGFHFSQRMLCEDLRSHFRKYGREGYIILMDFKKFFPSVPHAAIFARHDKILKHPNIKEIARKLVESMPGDYGLPLGVETSQMEMVALPSPVDNFIKCQLSLKGGGHYMDDYNLLTPPQLDPNEILEKVIAKAEGMGLKVNRAKTHICPLTKSFKYC
;
A
#
# COMPACT_ATOMS: atom_id res chain seq x y z
N GLN A 1 0.07 -15.00 21.17
CA GLN A 1 1.52 -14.79 21.44
C GLN A 1 2.37 -15.09 20.22
N VAL A 2 2.14 -16.20 19.48
CA VAL A 2 2.90 -16.58 18.27
C VAL A 2 2.91 -15.48 17.21
N HIS A 3 1.73 -14.92 16.88
CA HIS A 3 1.61 -13.82 15.90
C HIS A 3 2.46 -12.61 16.27
N LYS A 4 2.44 -12.21 17.54
CA LYS A 4 3.21 -11.05 18.04
C LYS A 4 4.71 -11.31 17.95
N THR A 5 5.16 -12.50 18.33
CA THR A 5 6.57 -12.88 18.28
C THR A 5 7.08 -12.95 16.84
N LEU A 6 6.33 -13.62 15.96
CA LEU A 6 6.69 -13.71 14.55
C LEU A 6 6.70 -12.32 13.88
N ASN A 7 5.68 -11.50 14.15
CA ASN A 7 5.59 -10.17 13.58
C ASN A 7 6.79 -9.30 13.98
N ARG A 8 7.04 -9.15 15.28
CA ARG A 8 8.09 -8.27 15.80
C ARG A 8 9.51 -8.81 15.58
N GLY A 9 9.68 -10.12 15.70
CA GLY A 9 10.99 -10.78 15.59
C GLY A 9 11.42 -11.05 14.15
N ALA A 10 10.52 -11.11 13.19
CA ALA A 10 10.84 -11.50 11.83
C ALA A 10 10.15 -10.64 10.76
N LEU A 11 8.81 -10.63 10.69
CA LEU A 11 8.13 -10.01 9.57
C LEU A 11 8.39 -8.50 9.47
N LEU A 12 8.21 -7.77 10.56
CA LEU A 12 8.43 -6.33 10.60
C LEU A 12 9.85 -5.93 10.15
N PRO A 13 10.95 -6.47 10.71
CA PRO A 13 12.29 -6.10 10.28
C PRO A 13 12.63 -6.54 8.85
N LEU A 14 12.04 -7.64 8.36
CA LEU A 14 12.30 -8.14 7.01
C LEU A 14 11.50 -7.40 5.93
N TYR A 15 10.29 -6.97 6.23
CA TYR A 15 9.44 -6.25 5.27
C TYR A 15 9.69 -4.74 5.22
N THR A 16 10.04 -4.12 6.35
CA THR A 16 10.22 -2.65 6.43
C THR A 16 11.19 -2.08 5.39
N PRO A 17 12.33 -2.71 5.08
CA PRO A 17 13.25 -2.17 4.07
C PRO A 17 12.70 -2.09 2.64
N ASP A 18 11.67 -2.89 2.33
CA ASP A 18 11.02 -2.93 1.00
C ASP A 18 9.83 -1.94 0.88
N MET A 19 9.47 -1.28 1.99
CA MET A 19 8.34 -0.34 2.04
C MET A 19 8.77 1.09 1.76
N ILE A 20 7.89 1.84 1.11
CA ILE A 20 8.09 3.29 0.97
C ILE A 20 7.95 4.00 2.33
N TYR A 21 8.64 5.14 2.48
CA TYR A 21 8.55 5.93 3.71
C TYR A 21 7.11 6.38 4.02
N ASN A 22 6.35 6.78 2.99
CA ASN A 22 4.97 7.27 3.11
C ASN A 22 3.91 6.15 3.22
N ASN A 23 4.31 4.91 3.53
CA ASN A 23 3.40 3.88 4.04
C ASN A 23 3.16 4.14 5.52
N GLY A 24 1.96 4.55 5.89
CA GLY A 24 1.64 5.07 7.21
C GLY A 24 0.93 4.11 8.15
N ALA A 25 0.54 2.93 7.69
CA ALA A 25 -0.30 2.03 8.48
C ALA A 25 0.50 1.02 9.30
N SER A 26 0.07 0.80 10.55
CA SER A 26 0.52 -0.31 11.42
C SER A 26 2.04 -0.48 11.57
N LEU A 27 2.80 0.57 11.32
CA LEU A 27 4.26 0.59 11.49
C LEU A 27 4.64 1.40 12.75
N PRO A 28 5.73 1.04 13.46
CA PRO A 28 6.20 1.79 14.62
C PRO A 28 6.42 3.27 14.32
N GLY A 29 5.90 4.15 15.16
CA GLY A 29 5.99 5.60 14.99
C GLY A 29 5.14 6.19 13.86
N LYS A 30 4.34 5.38 13.18
CA LYS A 30 3.43 5.79 12.11
C LYS A 30 1.96 5.54 12.49
N GLY A 31 1.06 6.15 11.75
CA GLY A 31 -0.38 6.08 11.97
C GLY A 31 -1.11 7.08 11.09
N PHE A 32 -2.39 7.25 11.31
CA PHE A 32 -3.22 8.17 10.52
C PHE A 32 -2.66 9.60 10.48
N HIS A 33 -2.27 10.15 11.64
CA HIS A 33 -1.66 11.50 11.70
C HIS A 33 -0.32 11.59 10.96
N PHE A 34 0.46 10.51 10.94
CA PHE A 34 1.68 10.46 10.12
C PHE A 34 1.31 10.58 8.64
N SER A 35 0.33 9.79 8.16
CA SER A 35 -0.11 9.82 6.75
C SER A 35 -0.65 11.19 6.36
N GLN A 36 -1.45 11.83 7.21
CA GLN A 36 -1.93 13.19 6.99
C GLN A 36 -0.80 14.20 6.88
N ARG A 37 0.19 14.13 7.79
CA ARG A 37 1.36 15.01 7.75
C ARG A 37 2.15 14.83 6.46
N MET A 38 2.39 13.59 6.03
CA MET A 38 3.11 13.29 4.78
C MET A 38 2.35 13.84 3.58
N LEU A 39 1.03 13.65 3.51
CA LEU A 39 0.22 14.24 2.45
C LEU A 39 0.32 15.77 2.43
N CYS A 40 0.26 16.43 3.59
CA CYS A 40 0.42 17.88 3.67
C CYS A 40 1.82 18.34 3.21
N GLU A 41 2.88 17.62 3.54
CA GLU A 41 4.24 17.92 3.10
C GLU A 41 4.39 17.74 1.59
N ASP A 42 3.84 16.67 1.03
CA ASP A 42 3.82 16.39 -0.40
C ASP A 42 3.02 17.45 -1.17
N LEU A 43 1.86 17.85 -0.66
CA LEU A 43 1.05 18.94 -1.24
C LEU A 43 1.81 20.29 -1.21
N ARG A 44 2.47 20.62 -0.10
CA ARG A 44 3.30 21.84 -0.01
C ARG A 44 4.46 21.81 -1.01
N SER A 45 5.09 20.65 -1.18
CA SER A 45 6.17 20.47 -2.15
C SER A 45 5.65 20.60 -3.58
N HIS A 46 4.51 19.98 -3.88
CA HIS A 46 3.83 20.08 -5.17
C HIS A 46 3.44 21.53 -5.47
N PHE A 47 2.81 22.20 -4.52
CA PHE A 47 2.37 23.59 -4.64
C PHE A 47 3.52 24.55 -4.91
N ARG A 48 4.68 24.37 -4.23
CA ARG A 48 5.89 25.19 -4.50
C ARG A 48 6.41 25.04 -5.92
N LYS A 49 6.21 23.86 -6.54
CA LYS A 49 6.74 23.57 -7.88
C LYS A 49 5.76 23.88 -9.01
N TYR A 50 4.47 23.62 -8.79
CA TYR A 50 3.44 23.63 -9.82
C TYR A 50 2.25 24.54 -9.49
N GLY A 51 2.27 25.24 -8.35
CA GLY A 51 1.10 25.97 -7.88
C GLY A 51 -0.07 25.02 -7.59
N ARG A 52 -1.25 25.43 -8.03
CA ARG A 52 -2.48 24.62 -7.93
C ARG A 52 -2.73 23.72 -9.14
N GLU A 53 -1.80 23.67 -10.06
CA GLU A 53 -1.92 22.82 -11.23
C GLU A 53 -1.59 21.37 -10.91
N GLY A 54 -2.23 20.44 -11.63
CA GLY A 54 -2.10 18.99 -11.39
C GLY A 54 -3.27 18.40 -10.66
N TYR A 55 -3.12 17.14 -10.26
CA TYR A 55 -4.21 16.33 -9.74
C TYR A 55 -3.78 15.52 -8.52
N ILE A 56 -4.74 15.15 -7.71
CA ILE A 56 -4.59 14.08 -6.73
C ILE A 56 -5.49 12.91 -7.15
N ILE A 57 -4.91 11.71 -7.18
CA ILE A 57 -5.62 10.45 -7.37
C ILE A 57 -5.84 9.87 -5.98
N LEU A 58 -7.08 9.64 -5.61
CA LEU A 58 -7.48 8.91 -4.41
C LEU A 58 -7.98 7.55 -4.85
N MET A 59 -7.36 6.47 -4.37
CA MET A 59 -7.65 5.10 -4.79
C MET A 59 -7.79 4.19 -3.56
N ASP A 60 -8.79 3.31 -3.59
CA ASP A 60 -9.11 2.36 -2.52
C ASP A 60 -9.10 0.93 -3.06
N PHE A 61 -8.63 -0.05 -2.27
CA PHE A 61 -8.74 -1.46 -2.61
C PHE A 61 -10.06 -2.05 -2.13
N LYS A 62 -10.69 -2.84 -3.00
CA LYS A 62 -11.98 -3.47 -2.71
C LYS A 62 -11.81 -4.67 -1.76
N LYS A 63 -12.44 -4.61 -0.57
CA LYS A 63 -12.39 -5.70 0.41
C LYS A 63 -10.95 -6.19 0.65
N PHE A 64 -10.03 -5.26 0.95
CA PHE A 64 -8.59 -5.49 0.96
C PHE A 64 -8.19 -6.79 1.67
N PHE A 65 -8.54 -6.97 2.96
CA PHE A 65 -8.23 -8.19 3.72
C PHE A 65 -8.98 -9.43 3.22
N PRO A 66 -10.31 -9.40 2.99
CA PRO A 66 -11.03 -10.61 2.58
C PRO A 66 -10.74 -11.08 1.15
N SER A 67 -10.25 -10.20 0.26
CA SER A 67 -10.10 -10.53 -1.15
C SER A 67 -8.68 -10.86 -1.59
N VAL A 68 -7.69 -10.73 -0.69
CA VAL A 68 -6.30 -10.99 -1.04
C VAL A 68 -6.06 -12.47 -1.34
N PRO A 69 -5.46 -12.83 -2.50
CA PRO A 69 -5.09 -14.20 -2.79
C PRO A 69 -3.93 -14.66 -1.90
N HIS A 70 -4.00 -15.83 -1.30
CA HIS A 70 -2.87 -16.41 -0.57
C HIS A 70 -1.63 -16.53 -1.46
N ALA A 71 -1.79 -16.85 -2.74
CA ALA A 71 -0.70 -16.89 -3.72
C ALA A 71 0.09 -15.57 -3.81
N ALA A 72 -0.57 -14.42 -3.72
CA ALA A 72 0.11 -13.11 -3.72
C ALA A 72 0.98 -12.93 -2.47
N ILE A 73 0.49 -13.36 -1.31
CA ILE A 73 1.25 -13.33 -0.05
C ILE A 73 2.42 -14.30 -0.12
N PHE A 74 2.22 -15.52 -0.62
CA PHE A 74 3.29 -16.51 -0.77
C PHE A 74 4.39 -16.06 -1.72
N ALA A 75 4.05 -15.36 -2.81
CA ALA A 75 5.03 -14.75 -3.70
C ALA A 75 5.89 -13.69 -2.97
N ARG A 76 5.29 -12.94 -2.01
CA ARG A 76 6.04 -12.03 -1.14
C ARG A 76 6.92 -12.78 -0.16
N HIS A 77 6.42 -13.85 0.48
CA HIS A 77 7.21 -14.71 1.35
C HIS A 77 8.46 -15.24 0.63
N ASP A 78 8.30 -15.75 -0.60
CA ASP A 78 9.41 -16.31 -1.38
C ASP A 78 10.48 -15.26 -1.69
N LYS A 79 10.06 -14.03 -1.95
CA LYS A 79 10.97 -12.92 -2.21
C LYS A 79 11.72 -12.44 -0.96
N ILE A 80 11.02 -12.31 0.16
CA ILE A 80 11.51 -11.58 1.35
C ILE A 80 12.01 -12.53 2.44
N LEU A 81 11.26 -13.62 2.73
CA LEU A 81 11.59 -14.53 3.82
C LEU A 81 12.59 -15.59 3.37
N LYS A 82 13.88 -15.37 3.67
CA LYS A 82 14.95 -16.29 3.23
C LYS A 82 15.12 -17.49 4.17
N HIS A 83 14.80 -17.34 5.47
CA HIS A 83 14.91 -18.43 6.43
C HIS A 83 13.74 -19.42 6.28
N PRO A 84 14.01 -20.73 6.02
CA PRO A 84 12.96 -21.70 5.69
C PRO A 84 11.92 -21.85 6.81
N ASN A 85 12.32 -21.94 8.08
CA ASN A 85 11.39 -22.10 9.19
C ASN A 85 10.47 -20.88 9.37
N ILE A 86 11.00 -19.65 9.19
CA ILE A 86 10.19 -18.42 9.28
C ILE A 86 9.15 -18.42 8.15
N LYS A 87 9.57 -18.77 6.93
CA LYS A 87 8.70 -18.86 5.77
C LYS A 87 7.60 -19.91 5.99
N GLU A 88 7.95 -21.09 6.50
CA GLU A 88 6.99 -22.17 6.78
C GLU A 88 5.95 -21.74 7.82
N ILE A 89 6.39 -21.13 8.93
CA ILE A 89 5.47 -20.64 9.97
C ILE A 89 4.54 -19.55 9.42
N ALA A 90 5.09 -18.59 8.67
CA ALA A 90 4.31 -17.52 8.06
C ALA A 90 3.26 -18.08 7.08
N ARG A 91 3.62 -19.06 6.25
CA ARG A 91 2.69 -19.73 5.33
C ARG A 91 1.58 -20.47 6.08
N LYS A 92 1.91 -21.26 7.09
CA LYS A 92 0.92 -21.98 7.90
C LYS A 92 -0.09 -21.04 8.57
N LEU A 93 0.33 -19.83 8.97
CA LEU A 93 -0.58 -18.84 9.52
C LEU A 93 -1.55 -18.28 8.46
N VAL A 94 -1.10 -18.09 7.23
CA VAL A 94 -1.97 -17.71 6.12
C VAL A 94 -2.94 -18.87 5.77
N GLU A 95 -2.42 -20.08 5.66
CA GLU A 95 -3.18 -21.30 5.33
C GLU A 95 -4.17 -21.72 6.45
N SER A 96 -4.05 -21.15 7.65
CA SER A 96 -5.03 -21.36 8.72
C SER A 96 -6.40 -20.76 8.41
N MET A 97 -6.47 -19.84 7.44
CA MET A 97 -7.74 -19.37 6.87
C MET A 97 -8.25 -20.37 5.83
N PRO A 98 -9.54 -20.73 5.89
CA PRO A 98 -10.13 -21.63 4.91
C PRO A 98 -10.18 -21.01 3.52
N GLY A 99 -9.82 -21.81 2.50
CA GLY A 99 -9.80 -21.39 1.10
C GLY A 99 -8.49 -20.71 0.69
N ASP A 100 -8.51 -20.09 -0.49
CA ASP A 100 -7.32 -19.52 -1.13
C ASP A 100 -7.24 -17.99 -1.05
N TYR A 101 -8.14 -17.36 -0.28
CA TYR A 101 -8.30 -15.92 -0.18
C TYR A 101 -8.53 -15.47 1.25
N GLY A 102 -8.06 -14.27 1.51
CA GLY A 102 -8.35 -13.53 2.73
C GLY A 102 -7.38 -13.79 3.88
N LEU A 103 -7.33 -12.82 4.77
CA LEU A 103 -6.59 -12.88 6.04
C LEU A 103 -7.51 -12.49 7.19
N PRO A 104 -7.31 -13.08 8.40
CA PRO A 104 -8.10 -12.72 9.55
C PRO A 104 -7.84 -11.29 9.99
N LEU A 105 -8.93 -10.54 10.23
CA LEU A 105 -8.85 -9.19 10.79
C LEU A 105 -8.41 -9.24 12.27
N GLY A 106 -7.71 -8.19 12.70
CA GLY A 106 -7.31 -8.05 14.11
C GLY A 106 -6.07 -8.84 14.53
N VAL A 107 -5.43 -9.54 13.60
CA VAL A 107 -4.20 -10.31 13.85
C VAL A 107 -2.98 -9.53 13.39
N GLU A 108 -1.95 -9.38 14.27
CA GLU A 108 -0.75 -8.58 13.97
C GLU A 108 0.00 -9.05 12.69
N THR A 109 0.10 -10.36 12.46
CA THR A 109 0.74 -10.90 11.26
C THR A 109 -0.04 -10.57 10.01
N SER A 110 -1.37 -10.72 10.03
CA SER A 110 -2.23 -10.34 8.90
C SER A 110 -2.11 -8.85 8.56
N GLN A 111 -2.07 -7.98 9.58
CA GLN A 111 -1.85 -6.55 9.37
C GLN A 111 -0.49 -6.29 8.72
N MET A 112 0.57 -6.97 9.17
CA MET A 112 1.90 -6.80 8.61
C MET A 112 1.98 -7.29 7.16
N GLU A 113 1.38 -8.45 6.86
CA GLU A 113 1.29 -8.97 5.49
C GLU A 113 0.58 -7.97 4.57
N MET A 114 -0.57 -7.43 5.00
CA MET A 114 -1.33 -6.49 4.19
C MET A 114 -0.66 -5.12 4.02
N VAL A 115 0.08 -4.64 5.03
CA VAL A 115 0.87 -3.40 4.95
C VAL A 115 2.08 -3.57 4.00
N ALA A 116 2.66 -4.77 3.96
CA ALA A 116 3.83 -5.08 3.13
C ALA A 116 3.46 -5.47 1.69
N LEU A 117 2.29 -6.08 1.49
CA LEU A 117 1.88 -6.64 0.20
C LEU A 117 1.89 -5.61 -0.94
N PRO A 118 1.45 -4.35 -0.77
CA PRO A 118 1.45 -3.37 -1.85
C PRO A 118 2.83 -2.80 -2.20
N SER A 119 3.91 -3.12 -1.48
CA SER A 119 5.25 -2.55 -1.75
C SER A 119 5.69 -2.60 -3.22
N PRO A 120 5.39 -3.64 -4.04
CA PRO A 120 5.73 -3.62 -5.45
C PRO A 120 4.92 -2.59 -6.26
N VAL A 121 3.71 -2.25 -5.82
CA VAL A 121 2.91 -1.15 -6.41
C VAL A 121 3.53 0.19 -6.02
N ASP A 122 3.90 0.34 -4.75
CA ASP A 122 4.57 1.55 -4.24
C ASP A 122 5.87 1.82 -5.00
N ASN A 123 6.71 0.80 -5.15
CA ASN A 123 7.96 0.89 -5.88
C ASN A 123 7.75 1.19 -7.37
N PHE A 124 6.71 0.63 -7.99
CA PHE A 124 6.31 0.97 -9.34
C PHE A 124 5.95 2.46 -9.47
N ILE A 125 5.13 2.98 -8.55
CA ILE A 125 4.73 4.39 -8.50
C ILE A 125 5.94 5.30 -8.31
N LYS A 126 6.80 5.00 -7.34
CA LYS A 126 7.95 5.86 -7.00
C LYS A 126 9.09 5.79 -8.00
N CYS A 127 9.43 4.60 -8.49
CA CYS A 127 10.60 4.36 -9.32
C CYS A 127 10.30 4.37 -10.81
N GLN A 128 9.21 3.73 -11.26
CA GLN A 128 8.91 3.61 -12.69
C GLN A 128 8.05 4.78 -13.19
N LEU A 129 7.02 5.18 -12.44
CA LEU A 129 6.21 6.35 -12.78
C LEU A 129 6.85 7.66 -12.29
N SER A 130 7.89 7.59 -11.46
CA SER A 130 8.61 8.75 -10.91
C SER A 130 7.73 9.75 -10.15
N LEU A 131 6.60 9.28 -9.59
CA LEU A 131 5.71 10.10 -8.78
C LEU A 131 6.26 10.23 -7.35
N LYS A 132 6.83 11.40 -7.04
CA LYS A 132 7.44 11.66 -5.74
C LYS A 132 6.41 11.83 -4.64
N GLY A 133 5.34 12.62 -4.87
CA GLY A 133 4.28 12.88 -3.91
C GLY A 133 3.27 11.73 -3.84
N GLY A 134 2.80 11.48 -2.62
CA GLY A 134 1.81 10.46 -2.32
C GLY A 134 2.33 9.27 -1.52
N GLY A 135 1.40 8.53 -0.99
CA GLY A 135 1.63 7.36 -0.16
C GLY A 135 0.32 6.62 0.08
N HIS A 136 0.28 5.80 1.10
CA HIS A 136 -0.96 5.12 1.46
C HIS A 136 -1.11 4.87 2.97
N TYR A 137 -2.34 4.67 3.39
CA TYR A 137 -2.71 4.18 4.70
C TYR A 137 -3.59 2.94 4.53
N MET A 138 -3.05 1.75 4.76
CA MET A 138 -3.68 0.46 4.41
C MET A 138 -4.07 0.41 2.93
N ASP A 139 -5.36 0.38 2.66
CA ASP A 139 -6.00 0.30 1.35
C ASP A 139 -6.23 1.66 0.67
N ASP A 140 -6.10 2.76 1.42
CA ASP A 140 -6.31 4.12 0.91
C ASP A 140 -5.02 4.73 0.36
N TYR A 141 -4.96 4.90 -0.95
CA TYR A 141 -3.85 5.52 -1.67
C TYR A 141 -4.15 6.99 -2.00
N ASN A 142 -3.11 7.80 -1.92
CA ASN A 142 -3.11 9.15 -2.47
C ASN A 142 -1.87 9.36 -3.34
N LEU A 143 -2.05 9.84 -4.58
CA LEU A 143 -0.96 10.06 -5.53
C LEU A 143 -1.07 11.46 -6.12
N LEU A 144 -0.02 12.26 -6.00
CA LEU A 144 0.04 13.58 -6.60
C LEU A 144 0.61 13.48 -8.02
N THR A 145 -0.20 13.87 -9.00
CA THR A 145 0.17 13.84 -10.41
C THR A 145 0.48 15.25 -10.88
N PRO A 146 1.71 15.51 -11.36
CA PRO A 146 2.09 16.80 -11.94
C PRO A 146 1.25 17.14 -13.19
N PRO A 147 1.11 18.43 -13.54
CA PRO A 147 0.24 18.87 -14.63
C PRO A 147 0.64 18.34 -16.01
N GLN A 148 1.91 17.90 -16.18
CA GLN A 148 2.43 17.36 -17.45
C GLN A 148 2.01 15.91 -17.72
N LEU A 149 1.47 15.20 -16.72
CA LEU A 149 1.08 13.80 -16.82
C LEU A 149 -0.44 13.68 -16.85
N ASP A 150 -0.96 12.79 -17.68
CA ASP A 150 -2.37 12.44 -17.65
C ASP A 150 -2.69 11.58 -16.42
N PRO A 151 -3.51 12.07 -15.49
CA PRO A 151 -3.84 11.33 -14.28
C PRO A 151 -4.64 10.04 -14.55
N ASN A 152 -5.39 9.97 -15.68
CA ASN A 152 -6.11 8.76 -16.06
C ASN A 152 -5.13 7.67 -16.52
N GLU A 153 -4.14 8.03 -17.33
CA GLU A 153 -3.09 7.10 -17.77
C GLU A 153 -2.29 6.56 -16.56
N ILE A 154 -1.93 7.45 -15.62
CA ILE A 154 -1.25 7.06 -14.38
C ILE A 154 -2.12 6.09 -13.57
N LEU A 155 -3.38 6.41 -13.37
CA LEU A 155 -4.33 5.57 -12.62
C LEU A 155 -4.44 4.18 -13.24
N GLU A 156 -4.67 4.07 -14.56
CA GLU A 156 -4.81 2.76 -15.21
C GLU A 156 -3.52 1.93 -15.13
N LYS A 157 -2.35 2.55 -15.21
CA LYS A 157 -1.07 1.84 -15.01
C LYS A 157 -0.93 1.31 -13.58
N VAL A 158 -1.33 2.08 -12.57
CA VAL A 158 -1.31 1.66 -11.17
C VAL A 158 -2.32 0.54 -10.91
N ILE A 159 -3.53 0.66 -11.48
CA ILE A 159 -4.57 -0.39 -11.41
C ILE A 159 -4.04 -1.69 -12.03
N ALA A 160 -3.52 -1.64 -13.24
CA ALA A 160 -2.98 -2.82 -13.92
C ALA A 160 -1.87 -3.50 -13.10
N LYS A 161 -1.00 -2.70 -12.47
CA LYS A 161 0.06 -3.21 -11.58
C LYS A 161 -0.52 -3.90 -10.34
N ALA A 162 -1.51 -3.30 -9.70
CA ALA A 162 -2.15 -3.84 -8.50
C ALA A 162 -2.96 -5.12 -8.81
N GLU A 163 -3.78 -5.08 -9.87
CA GLU A 163 -4.60 -6.21 -10.31
C GLU A 163 -3.76 -7.39 -10.80
N GLY A 164 -2.60 -7.12 -11.43
CA GLY A 164 -1.61 -8.14 -11.77
C GLY A 164 -1.01 -8.86 -10.56
N MET A 165 -1.14 -8.29 -9.36
CA MET A 165 -0.78 -8.93 -8.10
C MET A 165 -1.98 -9.56 -7.36
N GLY A 166 -3.18 -9.51 -7.96
CA GLY A 166 -4.41 -10.01 -7.35
C GLY A 166 -5.09 -9.04 -6.39
N LEU A 167 -4.62 -7.78 -6.29
CA LEU A 167 -5.27 -6.72 -5.51
C LEU A 167 -6.39 -6.09 -6.34
N LYS A 168 -7.60 -6.10 -5.81
CA LYS A 168 -8.78 -5.55 -6.53
C LYS A 168 -8.97 -4.09 -6.19
N VAL A 169 -8.92 -3.21 -7.20
CA VAL A 169 -9.17 -1.78 -7.02
C VAL A 169 -10.68 -1.50 -6.97
N ASN A 170 -11.08 -0.66 -6.05
CA ASN A 170 -12.46 -0.18 -5.91
C ASN A 170 -12.68 1.03 -6.81
N ARG A 171 -12.98 0.79 -8.08
CA ARG A 171 -13.17 1.86 -9.08
C ARG A 171 -14.29 2.85 -8.69
N ALA A 172 -15.31 2.41 -7.93
CA ALA A 172 -16.40 3.29 -7.49
C ALA A 172 -15.98 4.31 -6.42
N LYS A 173 -14.93 4.00 -5.66
CA LYS A 173 -14.34 4.89 -4.65
C LYS A 173 -13.05 5.59 -5.14
N THR A 174 -12.59 5.26 -6.34
CA THR A 174 -11.41 5.86 -6.93
C THR A 174 -11.77 7.16 -7.62
N HIS A 175 -11.10 8.25 -7.25
CA HIS A 175 -11.39 9.59 -7.74
C HIS A 175 -10.13 10.32 -8.18
N ILE A 176 -10.23 11.07 -9.26
CA ILE A 176 -9.22 12.03 -9.72
C ILE A 176 -9.75 13.43 -9.44
N CYS A 177 -9.06 14.17 -8.57
CA CYS A 177 -9.46 15.51 -8.20
C CYS A 177 -8.42 16.52 -8.67
N PRO A 178 -8.79 17.59 -9.40
CA PRO A 178 -7.86 18.67 -9.71
C PRO A 178 -7.52 19.43 -8.43
N LEU A 179 -6.27 19.79 -8.23
CA LEU A 179 -5.79 20.50 -7.03
C LEU A 179 -6.28 21.94 -6.91
N THR A 180 -6.99 22.43 -7.94
CA THR A 180 -7.74 23.70 -7.90
C THR A 180 -9.03 23.62 -7.06
N LYS A 181 -9.52 22.39 -6.78
CA LYS A 181 -10.72 22.14 -5.98
C LYS A 181 -10.35 21.52 -4.63
N SER A 182 -11.22 21.72 -3.65
CA SER A 182 -11.12 20.99 -2.38
C SER A 182 -11.43 19.51 -2.57
N PHE A 183 -10.74 18.64 -1.87
CA PHE A 183 -11.00 17.21 -1.83
C PHE A 183 -11.04 16.74 -0.37
N LYS A 184 -11.72 15.62 -0.14
CA LYS A 184 -11.77 14.96 1.17
C LYS A 184 -10.80 13.78 1.15
N TYR A 185 -9.97 13.69 2.16
CA TYR A 185 -9.06 12.56 2.38
C TYR A 185 -9.48 11.82 3.65
N CYS A 186 -9.89 10.55 3.48
CA CYS A 186 -10.36 9.57 4.50
C CYS A 186 -11.38 10.08 5.49
#